data_a1c8fe7abbc9a8fe63cf0e08e35bf313
#
_entry.id   a1c8fe7abbc9a8fe63cf0e08e35bf313
#
_cell.length_a   1.000
_cell.length_b   1.000
_cell.length_c   1.000
_cell.angle_alpha   90.00
_cell.angle_beta   90.00
_cell.angle_gamma   90.00
#
_symmetry.space_group_name_H-M   'P 1'
#
loop_
_entity.id
_entity.type
_entity.pdbx_description
1 polymer ?
#
loop_
_entity_poly.entity_id
_entity_poly.type
_entity_poly.pdbx_seq_one_letter_code
_entity_poly.pdbx_strand_id
1 'polypeptide(L)'
;KRIAVLFKDASAQDQALGARHRAWLERLAGLASITVLAPGAAAPQSAAALVGTLTLLVPMAGLIDAGAEAERLGRLLAKAQDELAKARARLDNESFVRNAPTAVVTTERERAAELERTASALSSQLERVRGLLAP
;
A
#
# COMPACT_ATOMS: atom_id res chain seq x y z
N LYS A 1 3.80 -7.33 17.82
CA LYS A 1 4.09 -5.92 17.52
C LYS A 1 2.98 -5.07 18.14
N ARG A 2 3.34 -4.05 18.92
CA ARG A 2 2.36 -3.12 19.50
C ARG A 2 1.99 -2.03 18.50
N ILE A 3 0.75 -1.58 18.56
CA ILE A 3 0.15 -0.68 17.58
C ILE A 3 -0.15 0.67 18.24
N ALA A 4 0.14 1.78 17.56
CA ALA A 4 -0.31 3.09 17.97
C ALA A 4 -1.77 3.31 17.50
N VAL A 5 -2.59 3.94 18.32
CA VAL A 5 -3.97 4.31 18.00
C VAL A 5 -4.17 5.80 18.22
N LEU A 6 -4.85 6.45 17.27
CA LEU A 6 -5.23 7.85 17.37
C LEU A 6 -6.74 7.94 17.58
N PHE A 7 -7.16 8.77 18.53
CA PHE A 7 -8.57 9.12 18.73
C PHE A 7 -8.86 10.42 18.00
N LYS A 8 -9.70 10.34 16.99
CA LYS A 8 -10.19 11.50 16.24
C LYS A 8 -11.65 11.76 16.61
N ASP A 9 -12.00 13.02 16.76
CA ASP A 9 -13.36 13.47 17.12
C ASP A 9 -13.83 12.87 18.46
N ALA A 10 -12.90 12.69 19.40
CA ALA A 10 -13.18 12.16 20.72
C ALA A 10 -13.93 13.21 21.58
N SER A 11 -15.07 12.80 22.12
CA SER A 11 -15.79 13.62 23.12
C SER A 11 -14.98 13.70 24.42
N ALA A 12 -15.34 14.64 25.31
CA ALA A 12 -14.74 14.72 26.64
C ALA A 12 -14.89 13.41 27.42
N GLN A 13 -16.01 12.72 27.26
CA GLN A 13 -16.28 11.41 27.86
C GLN A 13 -15.34 10.33 27.26
N ASP A 14 -15.16 10.31 25.94
CA ASP A 14 -14.23 9.36 25.29
C ASP A 14 -12.81 9.56 25.76
N GLN A 15 -12.36 10.81 25.87
CA GLN A 15 -11.03 11.16 26.37
C GLN A 15 -10.86 10.72 27.83
N ALA A 16 -11.85 10.96 28.68
CA ALA A 16 -11.83 10.56 30.09
C ALA A 16 -11.78 9.02 30.25
N LEU A 17 -12.58 8.29 29.47
CA LEU A 17 -12.59 6.84 29.45
C LEU A 17 -11.27 6.27 28.94
N GLY A 18 -10.73 6.83 27.86
CA GLY A 18 -9.44 6.44 27.32
C GLY A 18 -8.29 6.65 28.30
N ALA A 19 -8.28 7.77 29.00
CA ALA A 19 -7.28 8.07 30.04
C ALA A 19 -7.43 7.13 31.25
N ARG A 20 -8.66 6.91 31.72
CA ARG A 20 -8.96 6.06 32.88
C ARG A 20 -8.58 4.59 32.65
N HIS A 21 -8.82 4.09 31.44
CA HIS A 21 -8.59 2.70 31.10
C HIS A 21 -7.34 2.47 30.25
N ARG A 22 -6.48 3.46 30.15
CA ARG A 22 -5.28 3.43 29.28
C ARG A 22 -4.44 2.19 29.49
N ALA A 23 -4.09 1.86 30.74
CA ALA A 23 -3.26 0.71 31.06
C ALA A 23 -3.90 -0.61 30.62
N TRP A 24 -5.21 -0.72 30.72
CA TRP A 24 -5.97 -1.88 30.27
C TRP A 24 -5.99 -1.99 28.75
N LEU A 25 -6.23 -0.87 28.07
CA LEU A 25 -6.24 -0.81 26.61
C LEU A 25 -4.88 -1.14 26.04
N GLU A 26 -3.81 -0.58 26.59
CA GLU A 26 -2.44 -0.89 26.15
C GLU A 26 -2.07 -2.36 26.37
N ARG A 27 -2.51 -2.95 27.48
CA ARG A 27 -2.20 -4.34 27.80
C ARG A 27 -3.05 -5.34 27.02
N LEU A 28 -4.38 -5.17 26.99
CA LEU A 28 -5.30 -6.14 26.41
C LEU A 28 -5.39 -6.04 24.90
N ALA A 29 -5.34 -4.82 24.37
CA ALA A 29 -5.37 -4.59 22.93
C ALA A 29 -3.97 -4.54 22.29
N GLY A 30 -2.90 -4.70 23.08
CA GLY A 30 -1.54 -4.68 22.56
C GLY A 30 -1.12 -3.34 21.99
N LEU A 31 -1.59 -2.24 22.58
CA LEU A 31 -1.31 -0.90 22.09
C LEU A 31 0.07 -0.41 22.55
N ALA A 32 0.75 0.31 21.66
CA ALA A 32 1.98 1.02 21.98
C ALA A 32 1.68 2.40 22.60
N SER A 33 0.66 3.07 22.08
CA SER A 33 0.23 4.39 22.53
C SER A 33 -1.21 4.69 22.14
N ILE A 34 -1.84 5.57 22.90
CA ILE A 34 -3.13 6.17 22.57
C ILE A 34 -2.92 7.68 22.57
N THR A 35 -3.19 8.33 21.46
CA THR A 35 -3.07 9.79 21.30
C THR A 35 -4.39 10.37 20.85
N VAL A 36 -4.83 11.44 21.49
CA VAL A 36 -6.03 12.18 21.08
C VAL A 36 -5.62 13.27 20.11
N LEU A 37 -6.21 13.27 18.91
CA LEU A 37 -5.98 14.33 17.93
C LEU A 37 -6.78 15.57 18.29
N ALA A 38 -6.17 16.74 18.13
CA ALA A 38 -6.86 18.01 18.25
C ALA A 38 -7.94 18.15 17.16
N PRO A 39 -9.05 18.84 17.43
CA PRO A 39 -10.07 19.10 16.43
C PRO A 39 -9.47 19.76 15.17
N GLY A 40 -9.77 19.19 14.00
CA GLY A 40 -9.24 19.67 12.73
C GLY A 40 -7.77 19.32 12.43
N ALA A 41 -7.09 18.61 13.32
CA ALA A 41 -5.72 18.14 13.05
C ALA A 41 -5.68 17.15 11.89
N ALA A 42 -4.65 17.25 11.05
CA ALA A 42 -4.42 16.30 9.97
C ALA A 42 -4.08 14.92 10.55
N ALA A 43 -4.76 13.90 10.07
CA ALA A 43 -4.48 12.52 10.43
C ALA A 43 -3.55 11.89 9.39
N PRO A 44 -2.58 11.06 9.81
CA PRO A 44 -1.80 10.27 8.87
C PRO A 44 -2.68 9.24 8.16
N GLN A 45 -2.18 8.68 7.08
CA GLN A 45 -2.88 7.58 6.40
C GLN A 45 -3.09 6.42 7.38
N SER A 46 -4.34 6.09 7.66
CA SER A 46 -4.72 5.17 8.73
C SER A 46 -5.87 4.27 8.30
N ALA A 47 -5.93 3.08 8.88
CA ALA A 47 -7.17 2.32 8.94
C ALA A 47 -8.09 2.96 9.97
N ALA A 48 -9.37 3.09 9.65
CA ALA A 48 -10.35 3.75 10.50
C ALA A 48 -11.46 2.81 10.95
N ALA A 49 -11.88 2.95 12.20
CA ALA A 49 -13.07 2.31 12.75
C ALA A 49 -13.88 3.33 13.54
N LEU A 50 -15.20 3.26 13.43
CA LEU A 50 -16.13 4.12 14.16
C LEU A 50 -16.66 3.42 15.40
N VAL A 51 -16.61 4.13 16.54
CA VAL A 51 -17.21 3.70 17.80
C VAL A 51 -18.08 4.86 18.32
N GLY A 52 -19.36 4.80 18.04
CA GLY A 52 -20.24 5.95 18.27
C GLY A 52 -19.83 7.14 17.39
N THR A 53 -19.49 8.26 17.99
CA THR A 53 -18.96 9.45 17.31
C THR A 53 -17.42 9.50 17.27
N LEU A 54 -16.79 8.61 18.02
CA LEU A 54 -15.33 8.48 18.06
C LEU A 54 -14.80 7.73 16.82
N THR A 55 -13.83 8.30 16.16
CA THR A 55 -13.08 7.61 15.12
C THR A 55 -11.75 7.11 15.68
N LEU A 56 -11.54 5.79 15.63
CA LEU A 56 -10.26 5.16 15.94
C LEU A 56 -9.42 5.08 14.67
N LEU A 57 -8.21 5.61 14.72
CA LEU A 57 -7.28 5.56 13.60
C LEU A 57 -6.06 4.72 13.98
N VAL A 58 -5.71 3.78 13.11
CA VAL A 58 -4.48 3.00 13.23
C VAL A 58 -3.54 3.41 12.10
N PRO A 59 -2.47 4.18 12.38
CA PRO A 59 -1.54 4.62 11.36
C PRO A 59 -0.90 3.44 10.62
N MET A 60 -0.97 3.45 9.30
CA MET A 60 -0.46 2.36 8.46
C MET A 60 1.07 2.33 8.40
N ALA A 61 1.72 3.48 8.53
CA ALA A 61 3.17 3.61 8.41
C ALA A 61 3.99 2.75 9.40
N GLY A 62 3.43 2.43 10.56
CA GLY A 62 4.10 1.58 11.55
C GLY A 62 3.79 0.09 11.44
N LEU A 63 2.83 -0.31 10.61
CA LEU A 63 2.36 -1.69 10.49
C LEU A 63 3.06 -2.46 9.37
N ILE A 64 3.49 -1.76 8.34
CA ILE A 64 4.17 -2.31 7.17
C ILE A 64 5.64 -1.91 7.27
N ASP A 65 6.55 -2.85 7.05
CA ASP A 65 7.93 -2.50 6.74
C ASP A 65 7.95 -1.94 5.30
N ALA A 66 7.69 -0.64 5.22
CA ALA A 66 7.57 0.05 3.95
C ALA A 66 8.87 0.00 3.13
N GLY A 67 10.02 -0.10 3.80
CA GLY A 67 11.30 -0.27 3.13
C GLY A 67 11.41 -1.62 2.43
N ALA A 68 11.15 -2.71 3.14
CA ALA A 68 11.17 -4.06 2.58
C ALA A 68 10.10 -4.24 1.49
N GLU A 69 8.92 -3.66 1.67
CA GLU A 69 7.85 -3.73 0.67
C GLU A 69 8.20 -2.92 -0.59
N ALA A 70 8.81 -1.74 -0.44
CA ALA A 70 9.30 -0.96 -1.59
C ALA A 70 10.37 -1.71 -2.38
N GLU A 71 11.29 -2.39 -1.71
CA GLU A 71 12.28 -3.25 -2.37
C GLU A 71 11.63 -4.42 -3.12
N ARG A 72 10.68 -5.09 -2.47
CA ARG A 72 9.95 -6.21 -3.09
C ARG A 72 9.23 -5.77 -4.35
N LEU A 73 8.47 -4.68 -4.27
CA LEU A 73 7.75 -4.12 -5.42
C LEU A 73 8.70 -3.62 -6.51
N GLY A 74 9.82 -3.03 -6.12
CA GLY A 74 10.86 -2.59 -7.06
C GLY A 74 11.45 -3.75 -7.87
N ARG A 75 11.72 -4.89 -7.23
CA ARG A 75 12.21 -6.10 -7.92
C ARG A 75 11.15 -6.68 -8.87
N LEU A 76 9.90 -6.72 -8.45
CA LEU A 76 8.79 -7.20 -9.29
C LEU A 76 8.57 -6.28 -10.51
N LEU A 77 8.64 -4.97 -10.30
CA LEU A 77 8.51 -3.98 -11.37
C LEU A 77 9.64 -4.12 -12.39
N ALA A 78 10.88 -4.22 -11.94
CA ALA A 78 12.03 -4.41 -12.81
C ALA A 78 11.91 -5.68 -13.66
N LYS A 79 11.45 -6.78 -13.05
CA LYS A 79 11.21 -8.03 -13.77
C LYS A 79 10.11 -7.89 -14.82
N ALA A 80 8.98 -7.25 -14.47
CA ALA A 80 7.89 -7.03 -15.41
C ALA A 80 8.31 -6.14 -16.58
N GLN A 81 9.10 -5.09 -16.32
CA GLN A 81 9.64 -4.20 -17.36
C GLN A 81 10.63 -4.93 -18.27
N ASP A 82 11.49 -5.79 -17.75
CA ASP A 82 12.41 -6.59 -18.57
C ASP A 82 11.67 -7.57 -19.48
N GLU A 83 10.69 -8.29 -18.95
CA GLU A 83 9.84 -9.18 -19.72
C GLU A 83 9.03 -8.43 -20.80
N LEU A 84 8.54 -7.23 -20.47
CA LEU A 84 7.82 -6.37 -21.41
C LEU A 84 8.75 -5.91 -22.56
N ALA A 85 9.97 -5.50 -22.23
CA ALA A 85 10.97 -5.11 -23.22
C ALA A 85 11.29 -6.26 -24.19
N LYS A 86 11.42 -7.48 -23.68
CA LYS A 86 11.64 -8.68 -24.50
C LYS A 86 10.45 -8.97 -25.41
N ALA A 87 9.22 -8.87 -24.90
CA ALA A 87 8.00 -9.09 -25.69
C ALA A 87 7.88 -8.05 -26.80
N ARG A 88 8.11 -6.77 -26.49
CA ARG A 88 8.11 -5.69 -27.48
C ARG A 88 9.19 -5.87 -28.54
N ALA A 89 10.42 -6.23 -28.16
CA ALA A 89 11.50 -6.50 -29.11
C ALA A 89 11.17 -7.61 -30.11
N ARG A 90 10.46 -8.66 -29.66
CA ARG A 90 9.97 -9.71 -30.56
C ARG A 90 8.91 -9.20 -31.52
N LEU A 91 7.98 -8.37 -31.03
CA LEU A 91 6.89 -7.81 -31.85
C LEU A 91 7.41 -6.74 -32.84
N ASP A 92 8.51 -6.06 -32.50
CA ASP A 92 9.18 -5.10 -33.39
C ASP A 92 10.03 -5.80 -34.47
N ASN A 93 10.30 -7.09 -34.32
CA ASN A 93 11.03 -7.87 -35.31
C ASN A 93 10.07 -8.28 -36.45
N GLU A 94 10.18 -7.60 -37.56
CA GLU A 94 9.34 -7.86 -38.74
C GLU A 94 9.44 -9.32 -39.23
N SER A 95 10.62 -9.92 -39.19
CA SER A 95 10.80 -11.31 -39.59
C SER A 95 10.03 -12.27 -38.66
N PHE A 96 10.03 -12.02 -37.35
CA PHE A 96 9.22 -12.78 -36.42
C PHE A 96 7.72 -12.63 -36.71
N VAL A 97 7.24 -11.41 -36.86
CA VAL A 97 5.80 -11.14 -37.07
C VAL A 97 5.32 -11.73 -38.41
N ARG A 98 6.19 -11.72 -39.43
CA ARG A 98 5.84 -12.25 -40.74
C ARG A 98 5.87 -13.76 -40.85
N ASN A 99 6.80 -14.41 -40.15
CA ASN A 99 7.06 -15.86 -40.28
C ASN A 99 6.45 -16.71 -39.16
N ALA A 100 6.16 -16.14 -37.99
CA ALA A 100 5.53 -16.85 -36.91
C ALA A 100 4.03 -17.12 -37.17
N PRO A 101 3.47 -18.24 -36.68
CA PRO A 101 2.04 -18.47 -36.74
C PRO A 101 1.26 -17.30 -36.10
N THR A 102 0.12 -16.93 -36.71
CA THR A 102 -0.73 -15.82 -36.23
C THR A 102 -1.10 -15.97 -34.74
N ALA A 103 -1.40 -17.18 -34.32
CA ALA A 103 -1.71 -17.49 -32.90
C ALA A 103 -0.55 -17.13 -31.96
N VAL A 104 0.69 -17.36 -32.35
CA VAL A 104 1.88 -17.02 -31.56
C VAL A 104 2.07 -15.51 -31.46
N VAL A 105 1.90 -14.80 -32.57
CA VAL A 105 1.99 -13.32 -32.59
C VAL A 105 0.89 -12.71 -31.72
N THR A 106 -0.33 -13.23 -31.79
CA THR A 106 -1.46 -12.78 -30.97
C THR A 106 -1.18 -13.00 -29.49
N THR A 107 -0.70 -14.19 -29.12
CA THR A 107 -0.33 -14.51 -27.73
C THR A 107 0.76 -13.58 -27.20
N GLU A 108 1.77 -13.27 -28.03
CA GLU A 108 2.84 -12.36 -27.61
C GLU A 108 2.34 -10.92 -27.43
N ARG A 109 1.38 -10.46 -28.25
CA ARG A 109 0.72 -9.17 -28.07
C ARG A 109 -0.10 -9.10 -26.80
N GLU A 110 -0.87 -10.14 -26.51
CA GLU A 110 -1.65 -10.25 -25.27
C GLU A 110 -0.74 -10.26 -24.03
N ARG A 111 0.38 -11.00 -24.12
CA ARG A 111 1.39 -11.02 -23.07
C ARG A 111 2.01 -9.65 -22.83
N ALA A 112 2.37 -8.93 -23.89
CA ALA A 112 2.91 -7.57 -23.78
C ALA A 112 1.90 -6.62 -23.13
N ALA A 113 0.63 -6.68 -23.50
CA ALA A 113 -0.44 -5.87 -22.92
C ALA A 113 -0.64 -6.19 -21.43
N GLU A 114 -0.61 -7.46 -21.04
CA GLU A 114 -0.73 -7.89 -19.64
C GLU A 114 0.47 -7.43 -18.80
N LEU A 115 1.69 -7.56 -19.32
CA LEU A 115 2.91 -7.08 -18.67
C LEU A 115 2.90 -5.57 -18.49
N GLU A 116 2.36 -4.84 -19.45
CA GLU A 116 2.22 -3.38 -19.36
C GLU A 116 1.25 -2.98 -18.23
N ARG A 117 0.09 -3.65 -18.13
CA ARG A 117 -0.86 -3.46 -17.02
C ARG A 117 -0.23 -3.78 -15.68
N THR A 118 0.48 -4.91 -15.59
CA THR A 118 1.17 -5.35 -14.38
C THR A 118 2.24 -4.34 -13.95
N ALA A 119 3.08 -3.89 -14.88
CA ALA A 119 4.11 -2.88 -14.60
C ALA A 119 3.50 -1.56 -14.11
N SER A 120 2.42 -1.10 -14.72
CA SER A 120 1.70 0.11 -14.31
C SER A 120 1.13 -0.03 -12.90
N ALA A 121 0.49 -1.15 -12.58
CA ALA A 121 -0.07 -1.42 -11.26
C ALA A 121 1.04 -1.48 -10.19
N LEU A 122 2.15 -2.16 -10.47
CA LEU A 122 3.30 -2.25 -9.56
C LEU A 122 3.96 -0.89 -9.34
N SER A 123 4.08 -0.07 -10.36
CA SER A 123 4.60 1.30 -10.27
C SER A 123 3.74 2.15 -9.33
N SER A 124 2.42 2.11 -9.50
CA SER A 124 1.47 2.84 -8.64
C SER A 124 1.51 2.37 -7.19
N GLN A 125 1.64 1.07 -6.96
CA GLN A 125 1.80 0.51 -5.61
C GLN A 125 3.12 0.94 -4.97
N LEU A 126 4.21 0.92 -5.74
CA LEU A 126 5.53 1.33 -5.27
C LEU A 126 5.55 2.81 -4.86
N GLU A 127 4.91 3.68 -5.64
CA GLU A 127 4.78 5.10 -5.30
C GLU A 127 4.00 5.32 -4.00
N ARG A 128 2.90 4.59 -3.80
CA ARG A 128 2.12 4.63 -2.55
C ARG A 128 2.95 4.20 -1.35
N VAL A 129 3.70 3.12 -1.47
CA VAL A 129 4.58 2.63 -0.39
C VAL A 129 5.72 3.60 -0.13
N ARG A 130 6.32 4.19 -1.15
CA ARG A 130 7.34 5.24 -1.00
C ARG A 130 6.80 6.48 -0.32
N GLY A 131 5.53 6.84 -0.57
CA GLY A 131 4.85 7.92 0.13
C GLY A 131 4.74 7.70 1.65
N LEU A 132 4.70 6.44 2.10
CA LEU A 132 4.73 6.07 3.52
C LEU A 132 6.13 6.24 4.15
N LEU A 133 7.19 6.25 3.36
CA LEU A 133 8.58 6.46 3.79
C LEU A 133 8.95 7.94 3.83
N ALA A 134 8.24 8.79 3.10
CA ALA A 134 8.47 10.23 3.10
C ALA A 134 8.10 10.84 4.47
N PRO A 135 8.89 11.80 4.99
CA PRO A 135 8.59 12.49 6.23
C PRO A 135 7.34 13.39 6.14
#